data_6652d0aa2a4594e96f3e306c27942159
#
_entry.id   6652d0aa2a4594e96f3e306c27942159
#
_cell.length_a   1.000
_cell.length_b   1.000
_cell.length_c   1.000
_cell.angle_alpha   90.00
_cell.angle_beta   90.00
_cell.angle_gamma   90.00
#
_symmetry.space_group_name_H-M   'P 1'
#
loop_
_entity.id
_entity.type
_entity.pdbx_description
1 polymer ?
#
loop_
_entity_poly.entity_id
_entity_poly.type
_entity_poly.pdbx_seq_one_letter_code
_entity_poly.pdbx_strand_id
1 'polypeptide(L)'
;LLWGQMLTEEEQMIPERGTEEKEMLRELISLEKQVGSHTPPVFLWHTVTDQTVPVRNALILAEALIKSGVSLELHLYPVGRHGLALATEETADGQESNIEPQCQSWIVLAEKWLEHF
;
A
#
# COMPACT_ATOMS: atom_id res chain seq x y z
N LEU A 1 7.43 8.39 3.27
CA LEU A 1 6.62 7.31 3.81
C LEU A 1 6.77 6.05 2.94
N LEU A 2 7.01 4.92 3.56
CA LEU A 2 7.17 3.62 2.90
C LEU A 2 5.96 2.73 3.20
N TRP A 3 5.32 2.23 2.13
CA TRP A 3 4.19 1.32 2.21
C TRP A 3 4.52 0.00 1.51
N GLY A 4 4.28 -1.14 2.18
CA GLY A 4 4.32 -2.45 1.54
C GLY A 4 3.01 -2.71 0.80
N GLN A 5 1.95 -2.89 1.55
CA GLN A 5 0.59 -3.08 1.05
C GLN A 5 -0.40 -2.30 1.91
N MET A 6 -1.53 -1.90 1.32
CA MET A 6 -2.58 -1.19 2.02
C MET A 6 -3.38 -2.14 2.92
N LEU A 7 -4.15 -1.57 3.84
CA LEU A 7 -5.04 -2.31 4.73
C LEU A 7 -6.10 -3.08 3.93
N THR A 8 -6.49 -4.25 4.44
CA THR A 8 -7.61 -5.03 3.89
C THR A 8 -8.94 -4.33 4.13
N GLU A 9 -9.98 -4.76 3.43
CA GLU A 9 -11.34 -4.28 3.69
C GLU A 9 -11.79 -4.58 5.13
N GLU A 10 -11.40 -5.73 5.69
CA GLU A 10 -11.69 -6.09 7.07
C GLU A 10 -10.96 -5.19 8.07
N GLU A 11 -9.68 -4.88 7.81
CA GLU A 11 -8.90 -3.96 8.64
C GLU A 11 -9.42 -2.54 8.58
N GLN A 12 -10.09 -2.17 7.48
CA GLN A 12 -10.78 -0.90 7.30
C GLN A 12 -12.23 -0.94 7.81
N MET A 13 -12.69 -2.09 8.27
CA MET A 13 -14.08 -2.25 8.73
C MET A 13 -14.33 -1.42 9.97
N ILE A 14 -15.38 -0.58 9.87
CA ILE A 14 -15.84 0.27 10.97
C ILE A 14 -16.99 -0.44 11.69
N PRO A 15 -16.96 -0.55 13.03
CA PRO A 15 -18.05 -1.12 13.79
C PRO A 15 -19.40 -0.45 13.44
N GLU A 16 -20.50 -1.20 13.57
CA GLU A 16 -21.84 -0.65 13.32
C GLU A 16 -22.13 0.53 14.24
N ARG A 17 -22.25 1.69 13.65
CA ARG A 17 -22.58 2.97 14.26
C ARG A 17 -23.57 3.70 13.37
N GLY A 18 -24.04 4.88 13.78
CA GLY A 18 -24.88 5.73 12.94
C GLY A 18 -24.20 6.07 11.61
N THR A 19 -25.01 6.28 10.55
CA THR A 19 -24.51 6.48 9.17
C THR A 19 -23.52 7.64 9.07
N GLU A 20 -23.81 8.78 9.72
CA GLU A 20 -22.93 9.96 9.70
C GLU A 20 -21.59 9.70 10.38
N GLU A 21 -21.59 8.99 11.50
CA GLU A 21 -20.38 8.60 12.22
C GLU A 21 -19.55 7.61 11.41
N LYS A 22 -20.18 6.66 10.73
CA LYS A 22 -19.55 5.74 9.79
C LYS A 22 -18.84 6.45 8.66
N GLU A 23 -19.52 7.41 8.03
CA GLU A 23 -18.95 8.20 6.93
C GLU A 23 -17.75 9.04 7.40
N MET A 24 -17.87 9.70 8.55
CA MET A 24 -16.78 10.46 9.13
C MET A 24 -15.56 9.60 9.44
N LEU A 25 -15.76 8.40 10.00
CA LEU A 25 -14.66 7.46 10.27
C LEU A 25 -14.03 6.93 8.98
N ARG A 26 -14.83 6.63 7.96
CA ARG A 26 -14.30 6.23 6.64
C ARG A 26 -13.42 7.31 6.03
N GLU A 27 -13.82 8.57 6.14
CA GLU A 27 -13.01 9.69 5.68
C GLU A 27 -11.69 9.80 6.43
N LEU A 28 -11.70 9.62 7.76
CA LEU A 28 -10.51 9.70 8.58
C LEU A 28 -9.47 8.59 8.28
N ILE A 29 -9.93 7.40 7.89
CA ILE A 29 -9.06 6.27 7.58
C ILE A 29 -8.74 6.12 6.08
N SER A 30 -9.39 6.88 5.22
CA SER A 30 -9.12 6.89 3.78
C SER A 30 -7.89 7.73 3.51
N LEU A 31 -6.75 7.09 3.28
CA LEU A 31 -5.46 7.77 3.13
C LEU A 31 -5.44 8.76 1.97
N GLU A 32 -6.08 8.43 0.87
CA GLU A 32 -6.18 9.31 -0.31
C GLU A 32 -6.88 10.64 0.01
N LYS A 33 -7.73 10.66 1.03
CA LYS A 33 -8.41 11.88 1.50
C LYS A 33 -7.58 12.69 2.50
N GLN A 34 -6.54 12.08 3.06
CA GLN A 34 -5.65 12.71 4.03
C GLN A 34 -4.39 13.30 3.38
N VAL A 35 -4.19 13.07 2.09
CA VAL A 35 -3.05 13.60 1.34
C VAL A 35 -3.16 15.12 1.19
N GLY A 36 -2.05 15.81 1.41
CA GLY A 36 -1.95 17.25 1.25
C GLY A 36 -0.49 17.68 1.08
N SER A 37 -0.26 18.98 1.01
CA SER A 37 1.09 19.55 0.84
C SER A 37 2.05 19.21 1.98
N HIS A 38 1.54 18.79 3.13
CA HIS A 38 2.31 18.35 4.29
C HIS A 38 2.76 16.88 4.20
N THR A 39 2.23 16.12 3.25
CA THR A 39 2.54 14.70 3.10
C THR A 39 3.98 14.51 2.67
N PRO A 40 4.78 13.70 3.39
CA PRO A 40 6.17 13.43 3.00
C PRO A 40 6.23 12.61 1.71
N PRO A 41 7.42 12.51 1.08
CA PRO A 41 7.63 11.62 -0.04
C PRO A 41 7.18 10.19 0.25
N VAL A 42 6.62 9.53 -0.73
CA VAL A 42 6.03 8.20 -0.59
C VAL A 42 6.68 7.20 -1.55
N PHE A 43 7.09 6.06 -1.03
CA PHE A 43 7.38 4.87 -1.80
C PHE A 43 6.22 3.89 -1.60
N LEU A 44 5.62 3.45 -2.70
CA LEU A 44 4.44 2.57 -2.67
C LEU A 44 4.66 1.39 -3.61
N TRP A 45 4.34 0.18 -3.14
CA TRP A 45 4.29 -0.98 -4.02
C TRP A 45 3.08 -1.85 -3.74
N HIS A 46 2.62 -2.54 -4.75
CA HIS A 46 1.43 -3.39 -4.68
C HIS A 46 1.50 -4.49 -5.74
N THR A 47 0.70 -5.53 -5.59
CA THR A 47 0.55 -6.56 -6.60
C THR A 47 -0.81 -6.46 -7.29
N VAL A 48 -0.84 -6.66 -8.60
CA VAL A 48 -2.08 -6.56 -9.38
C VAL A 48 -3.08 -7.66 -9.02
N THR A 49 -2.59 -8.82 -8.61
CA THR A 49 -3.42 -9.99 -8.29
C THR A 49 -3.76 -10.12 -6.80
N ASP A 50 -3.50 -9.10 -5.99
CA ASP A 50 -3.89 -9.11 -4.58
C ASP A 50 -5.41 -9.28 -4.45
N GLN A 51 -5.82 -10.38 -3.81
CA GLN A 51 -7.24 -10.74 -3.63
C GLN A 51 -7.85 -10.12 -2.36
N THR A 52 -7.02 -9.60 -1.47
CA THR A 52 -7.46 -9.07 -0.19
C THR A 52 -7.63 -7.56 -0.24
N VAL A 53 -6.62 -6.86 -0.78
CA VAL A 53 -6.68 -5.42 -1.02
C VAL A 53 -6.55 -5.16 -2.51
N PRO A 54 -7.61 -4.71 -3.18
CA PRO A 54 -7.56 -4.44 -4.61
C PRO A 54 -6.47 -3.43 -4.97
N VAL A 55 -5.74 -3.67 -6.05
CA VAL A 55 -4.69 -2.78 -6.55
C VAL A 55 -5.21 -1.36 -6.81
N ARG A 56 -6.50 -1.22 -7.05
CA ARG A 56 -7.18 0.08 -7.20
C ARG A 56 -6.93 1.02 -6.02
N ASN A 57 -6.83 0.48 -4.80
CA ASN A 57 -6.56 1.29 -3.61
C ASN A 57 -5.21 1.99 -3.71
N ALA A 58 -4.18 1.30 -4.19
CA ALA A 58 -2.87 1.87 -4.44
C ALA A 58 -2.91 2.95 -5.54
N LEU A 59 -3.69 2.71 -6.60
CA LEU A 59 -3.84 3.67 -7.71
C LEU A 59 -4.58 4.93 -7.29
N ILE A 60 -5.61 4.82 -6.46
CA ILE A 60 -6.34 5.98 -5.92
C ILE A 60 -5.43 6.83 -5.03
N LEU A 61 -4.64 6.19 -4.17
CA LEU A 61 -3.67 6.89 -3.34
C LEU A 61 -2.60 7.58 -4.19
N ALA A 62 -2.07 6.89 -5.19
CA ALA A 62 -1.08 7.44 -6.11
C ALA A 62 -1.62 8.68 -6.83
N GLU A 63 -2.85 8.64 -7.32
CA GLU A 63 -3.49 9.78 -7.96
C GLU A 63 -3.60 10.99 -7.01
N ALA A 64 -4.01 10.75 -5.78
CA ALA A 64 -4.11 11.81 -4.77
C ALA A 64 -2.75 12.44 -4.45
N LEU A 65 -1.70 11.62 -4.34
CA LEU A 65 -0.33 12.09 -4.12
C LEU A 65 0.16 12.96 -5.28
N ILE A 66 -0.05 12.52 -6.50
CA ILE A 66 0.34 13.26 -7.71
C ILE A 66 -0.39 14.59 -7.77
N LYS A 67 -1.70 14.61 -7.55
CA LYS A 67 -2.51 15.84 -7.55
C LYS A 67 -2.07 16.85 -6.48
N SER A 68 -1.57 16.36 -5.36
CA SER A 68 -1.08 17.19 -4.25
C SER A 68 0.40 17.59 -4.40
N GLY A 69 1.05 17.22 -5.48
CA GLY A 69 2.46 17.53 -5.72
C GLY A 69 3.43 16.78 -4.81
N VAL A 70 3.00 15.67 -4.22
CA VAL A 70 3.84 14.84 -3.36
C VAL A 70 4.74 13.95 -4.21
N SER A 71 6.02 13.88 -3.85
CA SER A 71 6.97 12.97 -4.50
C SER A 71 6.54 11.52 -4.28
N LEU A 72 6.36 10.78 -5.35
CA LEU A 72 5.91 9.40 -5.34
C LEU A 72 6.80 8.52 -6.21
N GLU A 73 7.20 7.38 -5.67
CA GLU A 73 7.69 6.25 -6.45
C GLU A 73 6.73 5.09 -6.28
N LEU A 74 6.18 4.55 -7.39
CA LEU A 74 5.19 3.48 -7.38
C LEU A 74 5.67 2.30 -8.21
N HIS A 75 5.61 1.10 -7.60
CA HIS A 75 5.89 -0.17 -8.28
C HIS A 75 4.69 -1.11 -8.20
N LEU A 76 4.21 -1.57 -9.35
CA LEU A 76 3.17 -2.57 -9.46
C LEU A 76 3.75 -3.86 -10.02
N TYR A 77 3.66 -4.92 -9.25
CA TYR A 77 4.07 -6.26 -9.68
C TYR A 77 2.87 -7.03 -10.23
N PRO A 78 3.04 -7.80 -11.30
CA PRO A 78 1.90 -8.45 -11.95
C PRO A 78 1.25 -9.53 -11.12
N VAL A 79 2.01 -10.22 -10.26
CA VAL A 79 1.56 -11.38 -9.49
C VAL A 79 2.03 -11.29 -8.05
N GLY A 80 1.20 -11.69 -7.12
CA GLY A 80 1.53 -11.82 -5.71
C GLY A 80 0.29 -11.72 -4.84
N ARG A 81 0.29 -12.49 -3.75
CA ARG A 81 -0.77 -12.43 -2.75
C ARG A 81 -0.54 -11.26 -1.77
N HIS A 82 -1.55 -10.98 -0.98
CA HIS A 82 -1.45 -9.99 0.09
C HIS A 82 -0.44 -10.42 1.18
N GLY A 83 0.28 -9.46 1.74
CA GLY A 83 1.12 -9.69 2.92
C GLY A 83 2.45 -10.38 2.65
N LEU A 84 3.06 -10.18 1.50
CA LEU A 84 4.31 -10.83 1.12
C LEU A 84 5.54 -10.37 1.91
N ALA A 85 5.52 -9.19 2.52
CA ALA A 85 6.70 -8.59 3.16
C ALA A 85 7.90 -8.60 2.20
N LEU A 86 9.00 -9.29 2.51
CA LEU A 86 10.15 -9.37 1.60
C LEU A 86 9.91 -10.28 0.38
N ALA A 87 8.84 -11.07 0.38
CA ALA A 87 8.55 -12.07 -0.65
C ALA A 87 9.65 -13.14 -0.79
N THR A 88 10.44 -13.32 0.24
CA THR A 88 11.54 -14.27 0.34
C THR A 88 11.25 -15.32 1.41
N GLU A 89 12.11 -16.32 1.51
CA GLU A 89 12.01 -17.40 2.51
C GLU A 89 12.00 -16.87 3.95
N GLU A 90 12.73 -15.78 4.22
CA GLU A 90 12.80 -15.18 5.56
C GLU A 90 11.46 -14.70 6.10
N THR A 91 10.57 -14.27 5.23
CA THR A 91 9.24 -13.76 5.63
C THR A 91 8.09 -14.65 5.18
N ALA A 92 8.40 -15.83 4.64
CA ALA A 92 7.39 -16.76 4.11
C ALA A 92 6.61 -17.51 5.19
N ASP A 93 7.10 -17.55 6.41
CA ASP A 93 6.50 -18.33 7.52
C ASP A 93 6.25 -19.79 7.14
N GLY A 94 7.22 -20.40 6.43
CA GLY A 94 7.14 -21.77 5.96
C GLY A 94 6.14 -22.02 4.82
N GLN A 95 5.51 -20.98 4.28
CA GLN A 95 4.55 -21.08 3.19
C GLN A 95 5.17 -20.68 1.86
N GLU A 96 5.34 -21.64 0.96
CA GLU A 96 5.89 -21.41 -0.38
C GLU A 96 5.13 -20.33 -1.16
N SER A 97 3.82 -20.21 -0.96
CA SER A 97 2.98 -19.19 -1.59
C SER A 97 3.33 -17.75 -1.17
N ASN A 98 4.12 -17.56 -0.13
CA ASN A 98 4.65 -16.26 0.30
C ASN A 98 6.02 -15.95 -0.29
N ILE A 99 6.56 -16.84 -1.11
CA ILE A 99 7.80 -16.61 -1.86
C ILE A 99 7.43 -16.22 -3.28
N GLU A 100 7.71 -14.97 -3.65
CA GLU A 100 7.39 -14.43 -4.96
C GLU A 100 8.59 -13.71 -5.55
N PRO A 101 9.40 -14.41 -6.37
CA PRO A 101 10.63 -13.85 -6.93
C PRO A 101 10.45 -12.53 -7.67
N GLN A 102 9.32 -12.35 -8.33
CA GLN A 102 9.03 -11.13 -9.07
C GLN A 102 8.88 -9.90 -8.17
N CYS A 103 8.47 -10.10 -6.91
CA CYS A 103 8.28 -9.01 -5.96
C CYS A 103 9.54 -8.66 -5.14
N GLN A 104 10.55 -9.52 -5.13
CA GLN A 104 11.71 -9.36 -4.24
C GLN A 104 12.53 -8.10 -4.48
N SER A 105 12.44 -7.51 -5.66
CA SER A 105 13.18 -6.29 -5.99
C SER A 105 12.72 -5.04 -5.24
N TRP A 106 11.53 -5.04 -4.66
CA TRP A 106 10.98 -3.84 -4.04
C TRP A 106 11.86 -3.26 -2.94
N ILE A 107 12.50 -4.12 -2.13
CA ILE A 107 13.33 -3.64 -1.01
C ILE A 107 14.59 -2.93 -1.50
N VAL A 108 15.23 -3.43 -2.56
CA VAL A 108 16.40 -2.80 -3.17
C VAL A 108 16.01 -1.45 -3.80
N LEU A 109 14.86 -1.38 -4.42
CA LEU A 109 14.33 -0.14 -4.98
C LEU A 109 14.01 0.87 -3.87
N ALA A 110 13.45 0.41 -2.76
CA ALA A 110 13.19 1.26 -1.60
C ALA A 110 14.47 1.79 -0.96
N GLU A 111 15.51 0.96 -0.84
CA GLU A 111 16.84 1.42 -0.37
C GLU A 111 17.39 2.54 -1.25
N LYS A 112 17.37 2.36 -2.57
CA LYS A 112 17.81 3.37 -3.52
C LYS A 112 16.97 4.66 -3.43
N TRP A 113 15.67 4.51 -3.26
CA TRP A 113 14.78 5.65 -3.08
C TRP A 113 15.14 6.44 -1.83
N LEU A 114 15.44 5.77 -0.71
CA LEU A 114 15.87 6.42 0.53
C LEU A 114 17.17 7.20 0.39
N GLU A 115 18.09 6.80 -0.50
CA GLU A 115 19.34 7.50 -0.76
C GLU A 115 19.14 8.91 -1.35
N HIS A 116 17.97 9.23 -1.88
CA HIS A 116 17.63 10.55 -2.44
C HIS A 116 17.19 11.57 -1.36
N PHE A 117 17.02 11.13 -0.16
CA PHE A 117 16.61 11.97 0.98
C PHE A 117 17.65 11.87 2.08
#